data_ab02f873d8dad2075e8fafe72680e1dd
#
_entry.id   ab02f873d8dad2075e8fafe72680e1dd
#
_cell.length_a   1.000
_cell.length_b   1.000
_cell.length_c   1.000
_cell.angle_alpha   90.00
_cell.angle_beta   90.00
_cell.angle_gamma   90.00
#
_symmetry.space_group_name_H-M   'P 1'
#
loop_
_entity.id
_entity.type
_entity.pdbx_description
1 polymer ?
#
loop_
_entity_poly.entity_id
_entity_poly.type
_entity_poly.pdbx_seq_one_letter_code
_entity_poly.pdbx_strand_id
1 'polypeptide(L)'
;MGEIKSCVSLYSLQDEYLNHRMDLNDIIRYVKEKGSQGIEILPDQMLRGAPDLNEDTLDNWNKIIMETGISPVCADVFLNTNLYKNRTLTRKECIELLKKEIIQADKLGIRLIRLVSMIPYWVIEPLLPYCEKYDVTIALEIHAGMAFDVKETQQYLEEMKRVNSRYVGIVVDTGIFCRKFPRVVSAYESLNGSNPEIFKYMDTLFAKGTDYHQEMIKAAQRGELADNGIPVPKDVQKLLKSEHDKEFIMLCDGYENYPYSCLDEYIPFIKHFHFKFFEMTDEGCEYSMDYKGLLEYLKSHNWSGYVSSEYEGNRWTLPEKPVTEKEQVARHLSYVNKCISEL
;
A
#
# COMPACT_ATOMS: atom_id res chain seq x y z
N MET A 1 -0.16 -22.17 15.53
CA MET A 1 -0.92 -20.95 15.18
C MET A 1 0.05 -20.01 14.47
N GLY A 2 -0.36 -19.40 13.36
CA GLY A 2 0.44 -18.42 12.65
C GLY A 2 0.80 -17.23 13.55
N GLU A 3 2.02 -16.73 13.46
CA GLU A 3 2.48 -15.55 14.21
C GLU A 3 2.34 -14.31 13.32
N ILE A 4 1.56 -13.32 13.77
CA ILE A 4 1.42 -12.02 13.12
C ILE A 4 2.32 -11.02 13.83
N LYS A 5 3.12 -10.27 13.07
CA LYS A 5 4.10 -9.31 13.58
C LYS A 5 3.84 -7.92 13.00
N SER A 6 4.11 -6.89 13.80
CA SER A 6 4.03 -5.52 13.31
C SER A 6 5.28 -5.11 12.54
N CYS A 7 5.06 -4.29 11.52
CA CYS A 7 6.07 -3.66 10.68
C CYS A 7 5.70 -2.19 10.46
N VAL A 8 6.65 -1.39 10.00
CA VAL A 8 6.39 -0.03 9.53
C VAL A 8 6.97 0.13 8.14
N SER A 9 6.15 0.54 7.17
CA SER A 9 6.63 1.08 5.91
C SER A 9 7.25 2.45 6.16
N LEU A 10 8.52 2.61 5.83
CA LEU A 10 9.25 3.86 6.03
C LEU A 10 8.71 5.00 5.14
N TYR A 11 7.89 4.66 4.14
CA TYR A 11 7.05 5.64 3.44
C TYR A 11 6.24 6.52 4.41
N SER A 12 5.78 5.96 5.51
CA SER A 12 4.98 6.65 6.54
C SER A 12 5.71 7.81 7.22
N LEU A 13 7.04 7.90 7.06
CA LEU A 13 7.89 8.96 7.62
C LEU A 13 8.64 9.72 6.51
N GLN A 14 8.09 9.69 5.29
CA GLN A 14 8.71 10.29 4.11
C GLN A 14 8.86 11.81 4.23
N ASP A 15 7.91 12.51 4.86
CA ASP A 15 8.00 13.95 5.08
C ASP A 15 9.12 14.31 6.06
N GLU A 16 9.36 13.50 7.10
CA GLU A 16 10.50 13.64 8.00
C GLU A 16 11.83 13.46 7.25
N TYR A 17 11.88 12.47 6.36
CA TYR A 17 13.07 12.15 5.57
C TYR A 17 13.38 13.22 4.51
N LEU A 18 12.40 13.58 3.68
CA LEU A 18 12.56 14.51 2.57
C LEU A 18 12.88 15.94 3.03
N ASN A 19 12.39 16.34 4.20
CA ASN A 19 12.70 17.64 4.80
C ASN A 19 13.95 17.60 5.69
N HIS A 20 14.73 16.52 5.66
CA HIS A 20 15.97 16.37 6.42
C HIS A 20 15.83 16.57 7.94
N ARG A 21 14.64 16.30 8.50
CA ARG A 21 14.41 16.32 9.95
C ARG A 21 14.87 15.03 10.61
N MET A 22 14.85 13.92 9.86
CA MET A 22 15.40 12.63 10.26
C MET A 22 16.15 12.01 9.08
N ASP A 23 17.30 11.40 9.33
CA ASP A 23 17.93 10.52 8.35
C ASP A 23 17.38 9.08 8.45
N LEU A 24 17.82 8.20 7.55
CA LEU A 24 17.34 6.81 7.53
C LEU A 24 17.63 6.09 8.85
N ASN A 25 18.80 6.32 9.46
CA ASN A 25 19.16 5.67 10.71
C ASN A 25 18.28 6.16 11.87
N ASP A 26 17.97 7.45 11.89
CA ASP A 26 17.07 8.05 12.88
C ASP A 26 15.66 7.47 12.77
N ILE A 27 15.17 7.32 11.55
CA ILE A 27 13.84 6.72 11.28
C ILE A 27 13.81 5.27 11.76
N ILE A 28 14.82 4.47 11.43
CA ILE A 28 14.88 3.06 11.85
C ILE A 28 14.95 2.93 13.38
N ARG A 29 15.75 3.74 14.06
CA ARG A 29 15.79 3.77 15.53
C ARG A 29 14.43 4.17 16.11
N TYR A 30 13.81 5.21 15.54
CA TYR A 30 12.51 5.69 15.98
C TYR A 30 11.44 4.61 15.93
N VAL A 31 11.25 3.95 14.78
CA VAL A 31 10.20 2.93 14.64
C VAL A 31 10.49 1.71 15.52
N LYS A 32 11.78 1.37 15.71
CA LYS A 32 12.18 0.33 16.68
C LYS A 32 11.83 0.69 18.11
N GLU A 33 12.13 1.92 18.53
CA GLU A 33 11.78 2.44 19.86
C GLU A 33 10.27 2.43 20.10
N LYS A 34 9.45 2.69 19.07
CA LYS A 34 7.99 2.63 19.15
C LYS A 34 7.43 1.21 19.12
N GLY A 35 8.27 0.17 19.01
CA GLY A 35 7.87 -1.22 19.15
C GLY A 35 7.65 -1.95 17.83
N SER A 36 8.13 -1.43 16.71
CA SER A 36 8.10 -2.16 15.45
C SER A 36 9.04 -3.37 15.48
N GLN A 37 8.56 -4.51 14.98
CA GLN A 37 9.35 -5.73 14.84
C GLN A 37 10.07 -5.80 13.49
N GLY A 38 9.56 -5.09 12.48
CA GLY A 38 10.14 -5.04 11.14
C GLY A 38 10.04 -3.68 10.49
N ILE A 39 10.74 -3.54 9.38
CA ILE A 39 10.66 -2.36 8.50
C ILE A 39 10.48 -2.80 7.05
N GLU A 40 9.81 -1.96 6.31
CA GLU A 40 9.70 -1.96 4.86
C GLU A 40 10.32 -0.68 4.33
N ILE A 41 11.15 -0.79 3.29
CA ILE A 41 11.97 0.32 2.79
C ILE A 41 11.69 0.60 1.32
N LEU A 42 11.83 1.87 0.91
CA LEU A 42 11.87 2.31 -0.49
C LEU A 42 13.33 2.51 -0.91
N PRO A 43 14.02 1.49 -1.45
CA PRO A 43 15.46 1.58 -1.70
C PRO A 43 15.84 2.70 -2.66
N ASP A 44 15.06 2.91 -3.71
CA ASP A 44 15.30 3.96 -4.74
C ASP A 44 15.24 5.39 -4.18
N GLN A 45 14.53 5.60 -3.05
CA GLN A 45 14.38 6.90 -2.41
C GLN A 45 15.31 7.08 -1.21
N MET A 46 15.64 6.00 -0.50
CA MET A 46 16.30 6.07 0.81
C MET A 46 17.74 5.54 0.81
N LEU A 47 18.15 4.77 -0.21
CA LEU A 47 19.50 4.20 -0.29
C LEU A 47 20.26 4.79 -1.48
N ARG A 48 21.35 5.48 -1.18
CA ARG A 48 22.19 6.07 -2.21
C ARG A 48 22.78 5.00 -3.11
N GLY A 49 22.52 5.13 -4.42
CA GLY A 49 23.05 4.24 -5.45
C GLY A 49 22.16 3.05 -5.79
N ALA A 50 20.98 2.91 -5.17
CA ALA A 50 20.02 1.86 -5.52
C ALA A 50 19.69 1.86 -7.03
N PRO A 51 19.56 0.69 -7.67
CA PRO A 51 19.74 -0.66 -7.12
C PRO A 51 21.20 -1.15 -7.08
N ASP A 52 22.16 -0.38 -7.57
CA ASP A 52 23.59 -0.72 -7.64
C ASP A 52 24.33 -0.13 -6.40
N LEU A 53 24.02 -0.65 -5.21
CA LEU A 53 24.54 -0.15 -3.93
C LEU A 53 26.07 -0.27 -3.83
N ASN A 54 26.71 0.80 -3.34
CA ASN A 54 28.14 0.77 -3.00
C ASN A 54 28.39 0.21 -1.59
N GLU A 55 29.66 -0.07 -1.27
CA GLU A 55 30.06 -0.66 0.01
C GLU A 55 29.68 0.24 1.20
N ASP A 56 29.91 1.56 1.12
CA ASP A 56 29.58 2.49 2.21
C ASP A 56 28.09 2.47 2.57
N THR A 57 27.22 2.40 1.56
CA THR A 57 25.76 2.32 1.76
C THR A 57 25.37 0.99 2.41
N LEU A 58 25.97 -0.13 1.97
CA LEU A 58 25.73 -1.44 2.56
C LEU A 58 26.25 -1.54 3.99
N ASP A 59 27.43 -1.00 4.26
CA ASP A 59 28.01 -1.00 5.60
C ASP A 59 27.16 -0.19 6.58
N ASN A 60 26.70 1.00 6.16
CA ASN A 60 25.79 1.79 6.98
C ASN A 60 24.47 1.08 7.26
N TRP A 61 23.87 0.46 6.23
CA TRP A 61 22.66 -0.36 6.38
C TRP A 61 22.89 -1.53 7.36
N ASN A 62 23.92 -2.33 7.15
CA ASN A 62 24.22 -3.46 8.02
C ASN A 62 24.44 -3.04 9.47
N LYS A 63 25.13 -1.91 9.66
CA LYS A 63 25.39 -1.35 11.00
C LYS A 63 24.10 -1.00 11.72
N ILE A 64 23.17 -0.26 11.08
CA ILE A 64 21.92 0.14 11.72
C ILE A 64 20.98 -1.03 11.98
N ILE A 65 20.92 -2.02 11.08
CA ILE A 65 20.14 -3.24 11.27
C ILE A 65 20.70 -4.06 12.46
N MET A 66 22.02 -4.21 12.55
CA MET A 66 22.67 -4.90 13.69
C MET A 66 22.47 -4.14 15.01
N GLU A 67 22.60 -2.82 15.00
CA GLU A 67 22.43 -1.96 16.19
C GLU A 67 21.02 -2.07 16.77
N THR A 68 19.99 -2.03 15.91
CA THR A 68 18.60 -2.03 16.33
C THR A 68 18.01 -3.42 16.51
N GLY A 69 18.58 -4.43 15.83
CA GLY A 69 18.00 -5.77 15.77
C GLY A 69 16.60 -5.80 15.15
N ILE A 70 16.24 -4.79 14.31
CA ILE A 70 14.98 -4.78 13.59
C ILE A 70 15.07 -5.68 12.35
N SER A 71 13.97 -6.32 11.97
CA SER A 71 13.94 -7.17 10.78
C SER A 71 13.71 -6.34 9.51
N PRO A 72 14.60 -6.38 8.50
CA PRO A 72 14.29 -5.84 7.18
C PRO A 72 13.35 -6.79 6.44
N VAL A 73 12.07 -6.43 6.35
CA VAL A 73 10.99 -7.34 5.92
C VAL A 73 10.75 -7.26 4.43
N CYS A 74 10.58 -6.04 3.90
CA CYS A 74 10.12 -5.80 2.54
C CYS A 74 10.85 -4.63 1.90
N ALA A 75 11.05 -4.71 0.59
CA ALA A 75 11.51 -3.61 -0.25
C ALA A 75 10.42 -3.23 -1.27
N ASP A 76 10.07 -1.96 -1.32
CA ASP A 76 9.17 -1.41 -2.32
C ASP A 76 9.89 -1.16 -3.62
N VAL A 77 9.39 -1.73 -4.70
CA VAL A 77 10.01 -1.64 -6.02
C VAL A 77 9.02 -1.10 -7.05
N PHE A 78 9.39 0.03 -7.64
CA PHE A 78 8.67 0.65 -8.74
C PHE A 78 9.27 0.23 -10.07
N LEU A 79 8.44 -0.01 -11.07
CA LEU A 79 8.88 -0.20 -12.44
C LEU A 79 8.60 1.06 -13.26
N ASN A 80 9.52 2.03 -13.24
CA ASN A 80 9.40 3.21 -14.06
C ASN A 80 9.83 2.92 -15.50
N THR A 81 8.87 2.75 -16.40
CA THR A 81 9.14 2.49 -17.82
C THR A 81 9.52 3.74 -18.62
N ASN A 82 9.36 4.93 -18.04
CA ASN A 82 9.60 6.22 -18.68
C ASN A 82 10.91 6.90 -18.24
N LEU A 83 11.96 6.13 -18.01
CA LEU A 83 13.29 6.66 -17.64
C LEU A 83 13.89 7.57 -18.70
N TYR A 84 13.55 7.39 -19.97
CA TYR A 84 14.03 8.18 -21.09
C TYR A 84 12.93 9.06 -21.67
N LYS A 85 13.26 10.29 -22.01
CA LYS A 85 12.28 11.27 -22.55
C LYS A 85 11.69 10.89 -23.91
N ASN A 86 12.38 10.08 -24.68
CA ASN A 86 12.05 9.79 -26.08
C ASN A 86 11.56 8.38 -26.33
N ARG A 87 11.49 7.54 -25.33
CA ARG A 87 11.00 6.15 -25.43
C ARG A 87 10.65 5.55 -24.08
N THR A 88 9.85 4.52 -24.11
CA THR A 88 9.63 3.64 -22.97
C THR A 88 10.65 2.50 -22.94
N LEU A 89 10.82 1.86 -21.79
CA LEU A 89 11.65 0.66 -21.67
C LEU A 89 11.01 -0.52 -22.40
N THR A 90 11.85 -1.33 -23.03
CA THR A 90 11.46 -2.64 -23.55
C THR A 90 11.22 -3.63 -22.43
N ARG A 91 10.46 -4.71 -22.67
CA ARG A 91 10.26 -5.79 -21.70
C ARG A 91 11.58 -6.34 -21.17
N LYS A 92 12.59 -6.50 -22.04
CA LYS A 92 13.92 -6.98 -21.64
C LYS A 92 14.58 -6.04 -20.64
N GLU A 93 14.55 -4.74 -20.90
CA GLU A 93 15.11 -3.74 -19.98
C GLU A 93 14.36 -3.72 -18.63
N CYS A 94 13.04 -3.83 -18.64
CA CYS A 94 12.24 -3.95 -17.41
C CYS A 94 12.68 -5.18 -16.58
N ILE A 95 12.86 -6.33 -17.22
CA ILE A 95 13.33 -7.55 -16.54
C ILE A 95 14.73 -7.36 -15.97
N GLU A 96 15.66 -6.76 -16.72
CA GLU A 96 17.02 -6.51 -16.22
C GLU A 96 17.04 -5.55 -15.02
N LEU A 97 16.16 -4.54 -14.99
CA LEU A 97 15.99 -3.68 -13.79
C LEU A 97 15.49 -4.48 -12.60
N LEU A 98 14.41 -5.24 -12.76
CA LEU A 98 13.85 -6.03 -11.66
C LEU A 98 14.79 -7.12 -11.14
N LYS A 99 15.65 -7.68 -11.98
CA LYS A 99 16.73 -8.57 -11.54
C LYS A 99 17.71 -7.87 -10.60
N LYS A 100 18.06 -6.62 -10.89
CA LYS A 100 18.93 -5.83 -10.00
C LYS A 100 18.28 -5.59 -8.66
N GLU A 101 16.96 -5.33 -8.63
CA GLU A 101 16.19 -5.16 -7.39
C GLU A 101 16.20 -6.45 -6.54
N ILE A 102 16.06 -7.62 -7.16
CA ILE A 102 16.17 -8.91 -6.47
C ILE A 102 17.57 -9.10 -5.85
N ILE A 103 18.63 -8.77 -6.60
CA ILE A 103 20.00 -8.86 -6.11
C ILE A 103 20.24 -7.85 -4.98
N GLN A 104 19.71 -6.64 -5.10
CA GLN A 104 19.76 -5.62 -4.05
C GLN A 104 19.08 -6.10 -2.77
N ALA A 105 17.85 -6.63 -2.88
CA ALA A 105 17.10 -7.15 -1.74
C ALA A 105 17.90 -8.21 -0.98
N ASP A 106 18.53 -9.15 -1.70
CA ASP A 106 19.40 -10.17 -1.09
C ASP A 106 20.56 -9.53 -0.33
N LYS A 107 21.27 -8.55 -0.91
CA LYS A 107 22.37 -7.81 -0.24
C LYS A 107 21.92 -7.08 1.03
N LEU A 108 20.67 -6.61 1.06
CA LEU A 108 20.06 -5.93 2.20
C LEU A 108 19.51 -6.91 3.25
N GLY A 109 19.56 -8.22 2.99
CA GLY A 109 18.94 -9.23 3.85
C GLY A 109 17.42 -9.27 3.78
N ILE A 110 16.81 -8.64 2.76
CA ILE A 110 15.37 -8.59 2.53
C ILE A 110 14.94 -9.80 1.69
N ARG A 111 13.85 -10.45 2.07
CA ARG A 111 13.34 -11.66 1.40
C ARG A 111 12.01 -11.47 0.69
N LEU A 112 11.46 -10.27 0.73
CA LEU A 112 10.23 -9.91 0.04
C LEU A 112 10.40 -8.59 -0.71
N ILE A 113 10.01 -8.58 -1.97
CA ILE A 113 9.84 -7.37 -2.76
C ILE A 113 8.36 -7.14 -2.97
N ARG A 114 7.85 -5.99 -2.55
CA ARG A 114 6.56 -5.48 -2.99
C ARG A 114 6.73 -4.87 -4.38
N LEU A 115 6.11 -5.49 -5.36
CA LEU A 115 5.94 -4.88 -6.68
C LEU A 115 4.80 -3.87 -6.57
N VAL A 116 5.14 -2.59 -6.58
CA VAL A 116 4.15 -1.52 -6.53
C VAL A 116 3.27 -1.60 -7.76
N SER A 117 1.99 -1.39 -7.58
CA SER A 117 0.89 -1.63 -8.52
C SER A 117 1.18 -1.36 -10.00
N MET A 118 0.44 -2.00 -10.87
CA MET A 118 0.57 -1.96 -12.34
C MET A 118 1.82 -2.66 -12.91
N ILE A 119 2.62 -3.35 -12.10
CA ILE A 119 3.69 -4.19 -12.64
C ILE A 119 3.05 -5.41 -13.33
N PRO A 120 3.31 -5.64 -14.61
CA PRO A 120 2.54 -6.58 -15.41
C PRO A 120 2.95 -8.04 -15.15
N TYR A 121 2.02 -8.97 -15.30
CA TYR A 121 2.18 -10.41 -15.05
C TYR A 121 3.34 -11.07 -15.78
N TRP A 122 3.72 -10.58 -16.97
CA TRP A 122 4.79 -11.17 -17.79
C TRP A 122 6.20 -11.03 -17.18
N VAL A 123 6.34 -10.32 -16.04
CA VAL A 123 7.60 -10.26 -15.29
C VAL A 123 7.86 -11.54 -14.49
N ILE A 124 6.81 -12.30 -14.14
CA ILE A 124 6.88 -13.44 -13.23
C ILE A 124 7.85 -14.51 -13.73
N GLU A 125 7.56 -15.14 -14.87
CA GLU A 125 8.38 -16.25 -15.36
C GLU A 125 9.88 -15.90 -15.55
N PRO A 126 10.24 -14.74 -16.17
CA PRO A 126 11.64 -14.40 -16.35
C PRO A 126 12.38 -14.10 -15.04
N LEU A 127 11.67 -13.72 -13.97
CA LEU A 127 12.28 -13.42 -12.67
C LEU A 127 12.41 -14.65 -11.76
N LEU A 128 11.59 -15.69 -11.94
CA LEU A 128 11.60 -16.88 -11.08
C LEU A 128 12.99 -17.47 -10.84
N PRO A 129 13.86 -17.68 -11.85
CA PRO A 129 15.21 -18.23 -11.62
C PRO A 129 16.08 -17.35 -10.70
N TYR A 130 15.82 -16.04 -10.70
CA TYR A 130 16.52 -15.08 -9.82
C TYR A 130 15.92 -15.11 -8.42
N CYS A 131 14.59 -15.14 -8.31
CA CYS A 131 13.91 -15.32 -7.04
C CYS A 131 14.37 -16.57 -6.30
N GLU A 132 14.47 -17.69 -7.01
CA GLU A 132 14.97 -18.96 -6.47
C GLU A 132 16.45 -18.88 -6.06
N LYS A 133 17.29 -18.30 -6.92
CA LYS A 133 18.73 -18.18 -6.68
C LYS A 133 19.07 -17.36 -5.44
N TYR A 134 18.33 -16.26 -5.23
CA TYR A 134 18.60 -15.30 -4.15
C TYR A 134 17.64 -15.45 -2.96
N ASP A 135 16.73 -16.43 -2.98
CA ASP A 135 15.70 -16.67 -1.97
C ASP A 135 14.88 -15.40 -1.68
N VAL A 136 14.48 -14.68 -2.73
CA VAL A 136 13.68 -13.46 -2.66
C VAL A 136 12.33 -13.68 -3.33
N THR A 137 11.26 -13.37 -2.63
CA THR A 137 9.88 -13.44 -3.12
C THR A 137 9.49 -12.11 -3.77
N ILE A 138 8.80 -12.16 -4.90
CA ILE A 138 8.13 -11.01 -5.51
C ILE A 138 6.62 -11.11 -5.24
N ALA A 139 6.01 -10.00 -4.84
CA ALA A 139 4.57 -9.96 -4.54
C ALA A 139 3.94 -8.66 -5.06
N LEU A 140 2.89 -8.80 -5.90
CA LEU A 140 2.16 -7.63 -6.39
C LEU A 140 1.30 -7.04 -5.28
N GLU A 141 1.32 -5.72 -5.16
CA GLU A 141 0.39 -5.04 -4.29
C GLU A 141 -1.02 -5.01 -4.87
N ILE A 142 -1.98 -5.43 -4.05
CA ILE A 142 -3.42 -5.32 -4.30
C ILE A 142 -3.92 -4.16 -3.44
N HIS A 143 -4.24 -3.04 -4.07
CA HIS A 143 -4.74 -1.84 -3.37
C HIS A 143 -6.00 -1.30 -4.04
N ALA A 144 -6.68 -0.35 -3.41
CA ALA A 144 -7.86 0.30 -3.95
C ALA A 144 -7.57 0.95 -5.32
N GLY A 145 -8.49 0.82 -6.26
CA GLY A 145 -8.32 1.18 -7.67
C GLY A 145 -7.56 0.14 -8.51
N MET A 146 -6.87 -0.83 -7.88
CA MET A 146 -6.17 -1.96 -8.50
C MET A 146 -6.47 -3.27 -7.76
N ALA A 147 -7.69 -3.40 -7.25
CA ALA A 147 -8.13 -4.55 -6.48
C ALA A 147 -8.39 -5.81 -7.34
N PHE A 148 -9.03 -6.80 -6.75
CA PHE A 148 -9.16 -8.13 -7.34
C PHE A 148 -9.97 -8.21 -8.64
N ASP A 149 -10.83 -7.24 -8.95
CA ASP A 149 -11.67 -7.21 -10.15
C ASP A 149 -11.04 -6.44 -11.34
N VAL A 150 -9.90 -5.79 -11.13
CA VAL A 150 -9.18 -5.09 -12.19
C VAL A 150 -8.47 -6.09 -13.11
N LYS A 151 -8.59 -5.89 -14.41
CA LYS A 151 -8.08 -6.82 -15.43
C LYS A 151 -6.58 -7.10 -15.31
N GLU A 152 -5.79 -6.08 -15.08
CA GLU A 152 -4.33 -6.18 -14.95
C GLU A 152 -3.95 -7.00 -13.72
N THR A 153 -4.66 -6.78 -12.62
CA THR A 153 -4.54 -7.56 -11.38
C THR A 153 -4.92 -9.02 -11.63
N GLN A 154 -6.06 -9.28 -12.28
CA GLN A 154 -6.49 -10.64 -12.61
C GLN A 154 -5.45 -11.40 -13.45
N GLN A 155 -4.84 -10.76 -14.43
CA GLN A 155 -3.78 -11.37 -15.23
C GLN A 155 -2.57 -11.79 -14.38
N TYR A 156 -2.20 -10.97 -13.39
CA TYR A 156 -1.12 -11.32 -12.46
C TYR A 156 -1.51 -12.50 -11.56
N LEU A 157 -2.72 -12.48 -11.01
CA LEU A 157 -3.25 -13.53 -10.14
C LEU A 157 -3.38 -14.88 -10.87
N GLU A 158 -3.83 -14.88 -12.12
CA GLU A 158 -3.89 -16.06 -12.97
C GLU A 158 -2.49 -16.63 -13.21
N GLU A 159 -1.53 -15.80 -13.56
CA GLU A 159 -0.14 -16.22 -13.79
C GLU A 159 0.52 -16.71 -12.50
N MET A 160 0.32 -16.03 -11.36
CA MET A 160 0.77 -16.46 -10.05
C MET A 160 0.25 -17.87 -9.71
N LYS A 161 -1.06 -18.11 -9.91
CA LYS A 161 -1.67 -19.43 -9.70
C LYS A 161 -1.12 -20.48 -10.67
N ARG A 162 -0.90 -20.10 -11.93
CA ARG A 162 -0.34 -21.00 -12.97
C ARG A 162 1.09 -21.47 -12.63
N VAL A 163 1.96 -20.55 -12.22
CA VAL A 163 3.34 -20.92 -11.86
C VAL A 163 3.43 -21.60 -10.51
N ASN A 164 2.51 -21.32 -9.60
CA ASN A 164 2.39 -21.90 -8.27
C ASN A 164 3.73 -21.99 -7.51
N SER A 165 4.51 -20.93 -7.57
CA SER A 165 5.83 -20.83 -6.92
C SER A 165 5.71 -20.17 -5.55
N ARG A 166 6.47 -20.67 -4.56
CA ARG A 166 6.58 -20.01 -3.25
C ARG A 166 7.16 -18.59 -3.32
N TYR A 167 7.85 -18.29 -4.42
CA TYR A 167 8.51 -17.00 -4.66
C TYR A 167 7.63 -15.97 -5.37
N VAL A 168 6.36 -16.28 -5.58
CA VAL A 168 5.39 -15.34 -6.15
C VAL A 168 4.20 -15.24 -5.22
N GLY A 169 3.74 -14.02 -4.99
CA GLY A 169 2.57 -13.79 -4.13
C GLY A 169 1.97 -12.42 -4.31
N ILE A 170 1.22 -12.00 -3.31
CA ILE A 170 0.60 -10.69 -3.22
C ILE A 170 0.88 -10.03 -1.87
N VAL A 171 0.90 -8.71 -1.88
CA VAL A 171 0.78 -7.83 -0.70
C VAL A 171 -0.61 -7.23 -0.73
N VAL A 172 -1.34 -7.29 0.35
CA VAL A 172 -2.71 -6.75 0.41
C VAL A 172 -2.71 -5.44 1.19
N ASP A 173 -3.14 -4.37 0.54
CA ASP A 173 -3.33 -3.07 1.14
C ASP A 173 -4.75 -2.96 1.70
N THR A 174 -4.87 -2.55 2.96
CA THR A 174 -6.16 -2.44 3.65
C THR A 174 -7.05 -1.31 3.15
N GLY A 175 -6.58 -0.46 2.25
CA GLY A 175 -7.41 0.52 1.55
C GLY A 175 -8.58 -0.09 0.78
N ILE A 176 -8.51 -1.39 0.46
CA ILE A 176 -9.65 -2.14 -0.10
C ILE A 176 -10.69 -2.56 0.95
N PHE A 177 -10.44 -2.32 2.23
CA PHE A 177 -11.30 -2.70 3.36
C PHE A 177 -11.79 -1.52 4.19
N CYS A 178 -11.89 -0.33 3.60
CA CYS A 178 -12.45 0.83 4.27
C CYS A 178 -13.90 0.56 4.73
N ARG A 179 -14.19 0.87 5.99
CA ARG A 179 -15.53 0.79 6.56
C ARG A 179 -16.24 2.14 6.60
N LYS A 180 -15.46 3.22 6.49
CA LYS A 180 -15.92 4.60 6.40
C LYS A 180 -15.05 5.34 5.40
N PHE A 181 -15.64 6.29 4.68
CA PHE A 181 -14.86 7.19 3.85
C PHE A 181 -13.94 8.06 4.73
N PRO A 182 -12.63 8.22 4.38
CA PRO A 182 -11.70 8.93 5.26
C PRO A 182 -12.09 10.40 5.45
N ARG A 183 -12.36 10.81 6.68
CA ARG A 183 -12.80 12.18 6.97
C ARG A 183 -11.73 13.25 6.75
N VAL A 184 -10.44 12.88 6.79
CA VAL A 184 -9.33 13.78 6.45
C VAL A 184 -9.38 14.20 4.98
N VAL A 185 -9.79 13.29 4.10
CA VAL A 185 -10.03 13.56 2.67
C VAL A 185 -11.18 14.54 2.51
N SER A 186 -12.32 14.26 3.14
CA SER A 186 -13.50 15.16 3.10
C SER A 186 -13.17 16.56 3.63
N ALA A 187 -12.37 16.64 4.71
CA ALA A 187 -11.97 17.94 5.29
C ALA A 187 -11.05 18.72 4.33
N TYR A 188 -10.08 18.06 3.72
CA TYR A 188 -9.18 18.66 2.74
C TYR A 188 -9.93 19.14 1.50
N GLU A 189 -10.77 18.29 0.93
CA GLU A 189 -11.54 18.58 -0.26
C GLU A 189 -12.59 19.68 -0.04
N SER A 190 -13.13 19.77 1.18
CA SER A 190 -14.01 20.89 1.56
C SER A 190 -13.31 22.25 1.48
N LEU A 191 -12.01 22.32 1.84
CA LEU A 191 -11.22 23.56 1.71
C LEU A 191 -10.94 23.90 0.26
N ASN A 192 -10.83 22.90 -0.60
CA ASN A 192 -10.64 23.07 -2.04
C ASN A 192 -11.94 23.39 -2.78
N GLY A 193 -13.07 23.46 -2.07
CA GLY A 193 -14.36 23.87 -2.60
C GLY A 193 -15.18 22.76 -3.25
N SER A 194 -14.88 21.51 -2.96
CA SER A 194 -15.71 20.37 -3.40
C SER A 194 -17.12 20.46 -2.84
N ASN A 195 -18.09 20.02 -3.64
CA ASN A 195 -19.50 20.01 -3.27
C ASN A 195 -19.75 19.09 -2.05
N PRO A 196 -20.25 19.61 -0.91
CA PRO A 196 -20.49 18.83 0.31
C PRO A 196 -21.44 17.64 0.13
N GLU A 197 -22.30 17.67 -0.88
CA GLU A 197 -23.22 16.56 -1.16
C GLU A 197 -22.49 15.30 -1.67
N ILE A 198 -21.27 15.44 -2.23
CA ILE A 198 -20.43 14.31 -2.62
C ILE A 198 -19.97 13.55 -1.37
N PHE A 199 -19.55 14.26 -0.30
CA PHE A 199 -19.15 13.61 0.96
C PHE A 199 -20.30 12.83 1.59
N LYS A 200 -21.49 13.42 1.62
CA LYS A 200 -22.72 12.75 2.13
C LYS A 200 -23.07 11.52 1.31
N TYR A 201 -22.85 11.60 -0.01
CA TYR A 201 -23.06 10.45 -0.89
C TYR A 201 -22.08 9.32 -0.53
N MET A 202 -20.78 9.63 -0.38
CA MET A 202 -19.77 8.65 0.02
C MET A 202 -20.09 8.01 1.38
N ASP A 203 -20.38 8.82 2.40
CA ASP A 203 -20.77 8.32 3.72
C ASP A 203 -22.00 7.40 3.64
N THR A 204 -22.95 7.71 2.77
CA THR A 204 -24.14 6.89 2.55
C THR A 204 -23.80 5.55 1.90
N LEU A 205 -22.84 5.50 0.98
CA LEU A 205 -22.38 4.24 0.36
C LEU A 205 -21.72 3.34 1.41
N PHE A 206 -20.76 3.88 2.16
CA PHE A 206 -20.06 3.11 3.20
C PHE A 206 -21.01 2.62 4.30
N ALA A 207 -21.98 3.44 4.71
CA ALA A 207 -23.01 3.04 5.67
C ALA A 207 -23.90 1.88 5.17
N LYS A 208 -24.01 1.69 3.85
CA LYS A 208 -24.70 0.57 3.21
C LYS A 208 -23.80 -0.64 2.96
N GLY A 209 -22.52 -0.57 3.32
CA GLY A 209 -21.55 -1.65 3.08
C GLY A 209 -21.13 -1.76 1.60
N THR A 210 -21.16 -0.66 0.86
CA THR A 210 -20.66 -0.55 -0.53
C THR A 210 -19.71 0.63 -0.65
N ASP A 211 -19.18 0.88 -1.82
CA ASP A 211 -18.23 1.94 -2.12
C ASP A 211 -18.50 2.57 -3.50
N TYR A 212 -17.70 3.57 -3.85
CA TYR A 212 -17.87 4.25 -5.13
C TYR A 212 -17.42 3.39 -6.32
N HIS A 213 -16.38 2.56 -6.18
CA HIS A 213 -15.92 1.66 -7.23
C HIS A 213 -17.05 0.72 -7.70
N GLN A 214 -17.76 0.09 -6.75
CA GLN A 214 -18.90 -0.77 -7.06
C GLN A 214 -20.05 -0.02 -7.75
N GLU A 215 -20.29 1.23 -7.37
CA GLU A 215 -21.30 2.06 -8.04
C GLU A 215 -20.86 2.47 -9.47
N MET A 216 -19.55 2.71 -9.70
CA MET A 216 -19.01 2.92 -11.05
C MET A 216 -19.20 1.69 -11.95
N ILE A 217 -18.93 0.50 -11.45
CA ILE A 217 -19.18 -0.76 -12.18
C ILE A 217 -20.67 -0.87 -12.58
N LYS A 218 -21.58 -0.61 -11.65
CA LYS A 218 -23.03 -0.60 -11.93
C LYS A 218 -23.43 0.48 -12.93
N ALA A 219 -22.82 1.66 -12.84
CA ALA A 219 -23.02 2.75 -13.79
C ALA A 219 -22.56 2.36 -15.20
N ALA A 220 -21.40 1.71 -15.33
CA ALA A 220 -20.92 1.17 -16.60
C ALA A 220 -21.92 0.18 -17.22
N GLN A 221 -22.45 -0.74 -16.43
CA GLN A 221 -23.45 -1.73 -16.88
C GLN A 221 -24.75 -1.07 -17.34
N ARG A 222 -25.12 0.09 -16.76
CA ARG A 222 -26.31 0.86 -17.16
C ARG A 222 -26.02 1.85 -18.29
N GLY A 223 -24.77 1.96 -18.77
CA GLY A 223 -24.37 2.93 -19.80
C GLY A 223 -24.39 4.39 -19.29
N GLU A 224 -24.21 4.60 -18.00
CA GLU A 224 -24.17 5.92 -17.36
C GLU A 224 -22.73 6.43 -17.42
N LEU A 225 -22.44 7.25 -18.44
CA LEU A 225 -21.10 7.79 -18.68
C LEU A 225 -21.11 9.31 -18.50
N ALA A 226 -20.01 9.84 -17.97
CA ALA A 226 -19.69 11.26 -18.03
C ALA A 226 -19.25 11.68 -19.44
N ASP A 227 -19.10 12.99 -19.69
CA ASP A 227 -18.71 13.53 -21.00
C ASP A 227 -17.36 13.00 -21.52
N ASN A 228 -16.45 12.60 -20.62
CA ASN A 228 -15.16 12.00 -20.94
C ASN A 228 -15.21 10.48 -21.14
N GLY A 229 -16.42 9.86 -21.11
CA GLY A 229 -16.61 8.43 -21.31
C GLY A 229 -16.36 7.56 -20.05
N ILE A 230 -16.05 8.16 -18.91
CA ILE A 230 -15.85 7.44 -17.65
C ILE A 230 -17.22 7.09 -17.04
N PRO A 231 -17.41 5.88 -16.50
CA PRO A 231 -18.64 5.51 -15.80
C PRO A 231 -18.82 6.36 -14.54
N VAL A 232 -19.91 7.11 -14.46
CA VAL A 232 -20.30 7.90 -13.29
C VAL A 232 -21.80 7.75 -13.08
N PRO A 233 -22.26 7.33 -11.88
CA PRO A 233 -23.67 7.21 -11.58
C PRO A 233 -24.44 8.51 -11.84
N LYS A 234 -25.63 8.44 -12.45
CA LYS A 234 -26.44 9.64 -12.80
C LYS A 234 -26.71 10.55 -11.61
N ASP A 235 -26.85 10.00 -10.41
CA ASP A 235 -27.08 10.80 -9.22
C ASP A 235 -25.84 11.58 -8.81
N VAL A 236 -24.64 10.99 -9.00
CA VAL A 236 -23.37 11.67 -8.79
C VAL A 236 -23.14 12.76 -9.84
N GLN A 237 -23.44 12.49 -11.13
CA GLN A 237 -23.32 13.51 -12.19
C GLN A 237 -24.06 14.82 -11.86
N LYS A 238 -25.19 14.73 -11.15
CA LYS A 238 -25.95 15.92 -10.69
C LYS A 238 -25.24 16.69 -9.58
N LEU A 239 -24.32 16.05 -8.86
CA LEU A 239 -23.54 16.64 -7.76
C LEU A 239 -22.29 17.37 -8.27
N LEU A 240 -21.80 17.04 -9.47
CA LEU A 240 -20.61 17.65 -10.05
C LEU A 240 -20.92 19.07 -10.52
N LYS A 241 -20.45 20.07 -9.78
CA LYS A 241 -20.70 21.51 -10.04
C LYS A 241 -19.47 22.22 -10.62
N SER A 242 -18.29 21.63 -10.47
CA SER A 242 -17.00 22.19 -10.88
C SER A 242 -16.10 21.14 -11.50
N GLU A 243 -15.01 21.57 -12.17
CA GLU A 243 -13.98 20.61 -12.63
C GLU A 243 -13.31 19.93 -11.44
N HIS A 244 -13.12 20.63 -10.33
CA HIS A 244 -12.58 20.05 -9.10
C HIS A 244 -13.46 18.92 -8.56
N ASP A 245 -14.79 19.04 -8.59
CA ASP A 245 -15.69 17.94 -8.22
C ASP A 245 -15.50 16.71 -9.11
N LYS A 246 -15.21 16.91 -10.41
CA LYS A 246 -14.94 15.82 -11.35
C LYS A 246 -13.61 15.12 -11.05
N GLU A 247 -12.58 15.89 -10.68
CA GLU A 247 -11.29 15.33 -10.24
C GLU A 247 -11.44 14.57 -8.93
N PHE A 248 -12.11 15.17 -7.96
CA PHE A 248 -12.32 14.54 -6.65
C PHE A 248 -13.10 13.23 -6.74
N ILE A 249 -14.18 13.18 -7.54
CA ILE A 249 -14.97 11.95 -7.67
C ILE A 249 -14.13 10.78 -8.23
N MET A 250 -13.14 11.06 -9.07
CA MET A 250 -12.22 10.04 -9.57
C MET A 250 -11.29 9.52 -8.48
N LEU A 251 -10.89 10.37 -7.52
CA LEU A 251 -10.10 9.95 -6.36
C LEU A 251 -10.91 9.07 -5.39
N CYS A 252 -12.24 9.21 -5.38
CA CYS A 252 -13.12 8.40 -4.54
C CYS A 252 -13.10 6.91 -4.91
N ASP A 253 -12.67 6.55 -6.13
CA ASP A 253 -12.42 5.17 -6.56
C ASP A 253 -11.26 4.51 -5.79
N GLY A 254 -10.38 5.29 -5.17
CA GLY A 254 -9.27 4.86 -4.34
C GLY A 254 -9.63 4.42 -2.90
N TYR A 255 -10.92 4.26 -2.57
CA TYR A 255 -11.41 3.83 -1.26
C TYR A 255 -12.50 2.76 -1.44
N GLU A 256 -12.20 1.53 -1.10
CA GLU A 256 -13.08 0.39 -1.36
C GLU A 256 -13.52 -0.31 -0.06
N ASN A 257 -14.63 -1.03 -0.12
CA ASN A 257 -15.23 -1.73 1.03
C ASN A 257 -15.51 -3.20 0.70
N TYR A 258 -14.44 -3.94 0.37
CA TYR A 258 -14.54 -5.37 0.14
C TYR A 258 -14.84 -6.14 1.43
N PRO A 259 -15.56 -7.28 1.35
CA PRO A 259 -15.62 -8.24 2.45
C PRO A 259 -14.28 -8.99 2.56
N TYR A 260 -13.86 -9.36 3.78
CA TYR A 260 -12.60 -10.10 3.98
C TYR A 260 -12.59 -11.45 3.25
N SER A 261 -13.75 -12.04 2.97
CA SER A 261 -13.87 -13.29 2.21
C SER A 261 -13.32 -13.21 0.77
N CYS A 262 -13.09 -12.02 0.22
CA CYS A 262 -12.39 -11.90 -1.05
C CYS A 262 -10.95 -12.45 -0.99
N LEU A 263 -10.39 -12.64 0.20
CA LEU A 263 -9.07 -13.21 0.43
C LEU A 263 -9.03 -14.73 0.48
N ASP A 264 -10.20 -15.43 0.60
CA ASP A 264 -10.25 -16.87 0.91
C ASP A 264 -9.37 -17.73 -0.01
N GLU A 265 -9.44 -17.50 -1.31
CA GLU A 265 -8.65 -18.26 -2.28
C GLU A 265 -7.17 -17.80 -2.38
N TYR A 266 -6.85 -16.62 -1.83
CA TYR A 266 -5.52 -16.01 -1.94
C TYR A 266 -4.68 -16.16 -0.67
N ILE A 267 -5.25 -16.61 0.44
CA ILE A 267 -4.54 -16.77 1.73
C ILE A 267 -3.15 -17.44 1.57
N PRO A 268 -2.98 -18.52 0.77
CA PRO A 268 -1.66 -19.15 0.63
C PRO A 268 -0.63 -18.29 -0.13
N PHE A 269 -1.10 -17.31 -0.89
CA PHE A 269 -0.27 -16.43 -1.71
C PHE A 269 0.01 -15.08 -1.04
N ILE A 270 -0.72 -14.73 0.03
CA ILE A 270 -0.51 -13.47 0.73
C ILE A 270 0.79 -13.54 1.52
N LYS A 271 1.74 -12.67 1.18
CA LYS A 271 3.07 -12.61 1.80
C LYS A 271 3.19 -11.51 2.85
N HIS A 272 2.37 -10.47 2.73
CA HIS A 272 2.47 -9.27 3.54
C HIS A 272 1.16 -8.49 3.49
N PHE A 273 0.94 -7.61 4.48
CA PHE A 273 -0.15 -6.64 4.47
C PHE A 273 0.39 -5.22 4.65
N HIS A 274 -0.14 -4.29 3.86
CA HIS A 274 -0.12 -2.87 4.17
C HIS A 274 -1.34 -2.54 5.04
N PHE A 275 -1.09 -2.20 6.29
CA PHE A 275 -2.10 -1.62 7.16
C PHE A 275 -2.11 -0.12 6.92
N LYS A 276 -2.69 0.26 5.76
CA LYS A 276 -2.89 1.64 5.37
C LYS A 276 -3.78 2.35 6.37
N PHE A 277 -3.40 3.57 6.73
CA PHE A 277 -4.22 4.40 7.61
C PHE A 277 -4.14 5.87 7.25
N PHE A 278 -5.22 6.58 7.55
CA PHE A 278 -5.38 7.99 7.22
C PHE A 278 -5.38 8.86 8.47
N GLU A 279 -5.93 8.38 9.57
CA GLU A 279 -6.05 9.14 10.81
C GLU A 279 -6.21 8.23 12.04
N MET A 280 -5.34 8.41 13.02
CA MET A 280 -5.56 7.90 14.36
C MET A 280 -6.38 8.88 15.16
N THR A 281 -7.57 8.46 15.58
CA THR A 281 -8.51 9.29 16.35
C THR A 281 -8.01 9.50 17.79
N ASP A 282 -8.63 10.46 18.51
CA ASP A 282 -8.29 10.71 19.92
C ASP A 282 -8.60 9.50 20.84
N GLU A 283 -9.55 8.67 20.43
CA GLU A 283 -9.90 7.41 21.11
C GLU A 283 -8.85 6.31 20.90
N GLY A 284 -7.86 6.53 20.05
CA GLY A 284 -6.73 5.63 19.81
C GLY A 284 -7.03 4.50 18.83
N CYS A 285 -8.00 4.67 17.93
CA CYS A 285 -8.26 3.76 16.82
C CYS A 285 -8.12 4.47 15.48
N GLU A 286 -7.99 3.72 14.40
CA GLU A 286 -8.06 4.25 13.05
C GLU A 286 -9.53 4.53 12.68
N TYR A 287 -9.75 5.64 11.96
CA TYR A 287 -11.12 6.09 11.66
C TYR A 287 -11.84 5.24 10.61
N SER A 288 -11.13 4.83 9.56
CA SER A 288 -11.71 4.22 8.35
C SER A 288 -11.64 2.70 8.35
N MET A 289 -10.66 2.11 9.05
CA MET A 289 -10.31 0.69 8.97
C MET A 289 -10.72 -0.11 10.21
N ASP A 290 -11.11 -1.37 10.01
CA ASP A 290 -11.33 -2.35 11.09
C ASP A 290 -10.20 -3.38 11.12
N TYR A 291 -9.05 -3.00 11.70
CA TYR A 291 -7.91 -3.93 11.81
C TYR A 291 -8.16 -5.10 12.73
N LYS A 292 -8.97 -4.92 13.79
CA LYS A 292 -9.28 -6.00 14.72
C LYS A 292 -10.01 -7.13 13.98
N GLY A 293 -11.07 -6.80 13.25
CA GLY A 293 -11.81 -7.80 12.47
C GLY A 293 -10.95 -8.46 11.39
N LEU A 294 -10.06 -7.72 10.73
CA LEU A 294 -9.13 -8.30 9.75
C LEU A 294 -8.12 -9.24 10.42
N LEU A 295 -7.53 -8.86 11.54
CA LEU A 295 -6.57 -9.69 12.27
C LEU A 295 -7.22 -10.99 12.80
N GLU A 296 -8.45 -10.93 13.32
CA GLU A 296 -9.23 -12.10 13.73
C GLU A 296 -9.50 -13.03 12.54
N TYR A 297 -9.85 -12.44 11.37
CA TYR A 297 -10.03 -13.18 10.12
C TYR A 297 -8.74 -13.90 9.69
N LEU A 298 -7.60 -13.20 9.66
CA LEU A 298 -6.30 -13.76 9.29
C LEU A 298 -5.87 -14.89 10.25
N LYS A 299 -6.09 -14.69 11.56
CA LYS A 299 -5.84 -15.72 12.57
C LYS A 299 -6.68 -16.97 12.35
N SER A 300 -7.98 -16.82 12.02
CA SER A 300 -8.88 -17.94 11.75
C SER A 300 -8.43 -18.78 10.56
N HIS A 301 -7.70 -18.18 9.62
CA HIS A 301 -7.10 -18.83 8.45
C HIS A 301 -5.65 -19.29 8.66
N ASN A 302 -5.15 -19.25 9.91
CA ASN A 302 -3.76 -19.59 10.27
C ASN A 302 -2.69 -18.82 9.47
N TRP A 303 -3.02 -17.62 8.98
CA TRP A 303 -2.05 -16.78 8.29
C TRP A 303 -0.95 -16.31 9.26
N SER A 304 0.27 -16.19 8.78
CA SER A 304 1.42 -15.66 9.51
C SER A 304 2.24 -14.76 8.61
N GLY A 305 2.75 -13.68 9.19
CA GLY A 305 3.55 -12.70 8.44
C GLY A 305 3.61 -11.36 9.13
N TYR A 306 3.99 -10.35 8.39
CA TYR A 306 4.05 -8.97 8.89
C TYR A 306 2.88 -8.15 8.36
N VAL A 307 2.40 -7.25 9.21
CA VAL A 307 1.43 -6.21 8.87
C VAL A 307 2.13 -4.85 9.03
N SER A 308 2.25 -4.11 7.93
CA SER A 308 3.07 -2.90 7.85
C SER A 308 2.22 -1.66 7.96
N SER A 309 2.44 -0.85 9.00
CA SER A 309 1.81 0.46 9.13
C SER A 309 2.21 1.35 7.95
N GLU A 310 1.24 1.81 7.17
CA GLU A 310 1.44 2.70 6.03
C GLU A 310 0.57 3.95 6.17
N TYR A 311 1.20 5.08 6.54
CA TYR A 311 0.50 6.34 6.74
C TYR A 311 0.31 7.11 5.44
N GLU A 312 -0.92 7.39 5.06
CA GLU A 312 -1.26 8.21 3.91
C GLU A 312 -2.01 9.51 4.24
N GLY A 313 -2.31 9.75 5.50
CA GLY A 313 -3.02 10.96 5.93
C GLY A 313 -2.25 12.26 5.69
N ASN A 314 -0.93 12.19 5.53
CA ASN A 314 -0.08 13.33 5.20
C ASN A 314 -0.40 13.98 3.84
N ARG A 315 -1.00 13.24 2.92
CA ARG A 315 -1.48 13.78 1.62
C ARG A 315 -2.63 14.77 1.78
N TRP A 316 -3.36 14.71 2.89
CA TRP A 316 -4.59 15.47 3.17
C TRP A 316 -4.39 16.46 4.32
N THR A 317 -3.21 17.07 4.37
CA THR A 317 -2.86 18.02 5.44
C THR A 317 -3.54 19.34 5.25
N LEU A 318 -4.24 19.81 6.28
CA LEU A 318 -4.87 21.12 6.29
C LEU A 318 -3.81 22.22 6.54
N PRO A 319 -3.92 23.41 5.90
CA PRO A 319 -2.90 24.48 5.97
C PRO A 319 -2.52 24.91 7.39
N GLU A 320 -3.47 24.84 8.33
CA GLU A 320 -3.27 25.28 9.72
C GLU A 320 -2.91 24.14 10.68
N LYS A 321 -2.83 22.90 10.16
CA LYS A 321 -2.48 21.71 10.96
C LYS A 321 -1.09 21.22 10.56
N PRO A 322 -0.17 21.10 11.51
CA PRO A 322 1.14 20.54 11.21
C PRO A 322 1.01 19.07 10.79
N VAL A 323 1.91 18.62 9.92
CA VAL A 323 2.09 17.19 9.64
C VAL A 323 2.62 16.51 10.90
N THR A 324 1.98 15.44 11.30
CA THR A 324 2.29 14.72 12.55
C THR A 324 2.62 13.24 12.28
N GLU A 325 3.36 12.94 11.20
CA GLU A 325 3.70 11.58 10.79
C GLU A 325 4.24 10.74 11.94
N LYS A 326 5.21 11.25 12.68
CA LYS A 326 5.78 10.55 13.83
C LYS A 326 4.74 10.16 14.87
N GLU A 327 3.86 11.09 15.23
CA GLU A 327 2.81 10.82 16.20
C GLU A 327 1.80 9.82 15.66
N GLN A 328 1.34 10.01 14.42
CA GLN A 328 0.37 9.12 13.77
C GLN A 328 0.91 7.69 13.67
N VAL A 329 2.15 7.53 13.20
CA VAL A 329 2.82 6.23 13.10
C VAL A 329 2.98 5.57 14.47
N ALA A 330 3.42 6.31 15.51
CA ALA A 330 3.58 5.77 16.84
C ALA A 330 2.23 5.30 17.44
N ARG A 331 1.18 6.08 17.26
CA ARG A 331 -0.19 5.74 17.73
C ARG A 331 -0.75 4.53 17.00
N HIS A 332 -0.59 4.49 15.67
CA HIS A 332 -1.04 3.37 14.86
C HIS A 332 -0.31 2.07 15.23
N LEU A 333 1.02 2.12 15.34
CA LEU A 333 1.82 0.96 15.72
C LEU A 333 1.43 0.44 17.13
N SER A 334 1.19 1.34 18.08
CA SER A 334 0.69 0.97 19.42
C SER A 334 -0.67 0.28 19.34
N TYR A 335 -1.58 0.79 18.53
CA TYR A 335 -2.91 0.21 18.31
C TYR A 335 -2.82 -1.18 17.65
N VAL A 336 -2.03 -1.32 16.57
CA VAL A 336 -1.83 -2.59 15.88
C VAL A 336 -1.21 -3.64 16.83
N ASN A 337 -0.15 -3.26 17.58
CA ASN A 337 0.47 -4.16 18.57
C ASN A 337 -0.53 -4.61 19.64
N LYS A 338 -1.39 -3.72 20.10
CA LYS A 338 -2.47 -4.07 21.03
C LYS A 338 -3.43 -5.08 20.40
N CYS A 339 -3.93 -4.81 19.20
CA CYS A 339 -4.83 -5.74 18.48
C CYS A 339 -4.19 -7.13 18.29
N ILE A 340 -2.89 -7.17 17.92
CA ILE A 340 -2.16 -8.44 17.78
C ILE A 340 -2.06 -9.18 19.13
N SER A 341 -1.81 -8.47 20.23
CA SER A 341 -1.68 -9.07 21.55
C SER A 341 -3.01 -9.61 22.12
N GLU A 342 -4.14 -9.12 21.62
CA GLU A 342 -5.49 -9.54 22.03
C GLU A 342 -6.00 -10.76 21.22
N LEU A 343 -5.26 -11.18 20.16
CA LEU A 343 -5.58 -12.39 19.37
C LEU A 343 -5.29 -13.67 20.17
#